data_e03a40a3a52a42875df580c216f26b03
#
_entry.id   e03a40a3a52a42875df580c216f26b03
#
_cell.length_a   1.000
_cell.length_b   1.000
_cell.length_c   1.000
_cell.angle_alpha   90.00
_cell.angle_beta   90.00
_cell.angle_gamma   90.00
#
_symmetry.space_group_name_H-M   'P 1'
#
loop_
_entity.id
_entity.type
_entity.pdbx_description
1 polymer ?
#
loop_
_entity_poly.entity_id
_entity_poly.type
_entity_poly.pdbx_seq_one_letter_code
_entity_poly.pdbx_strand_id
1 'polypeptide(L)'
;MTRFLASIKDIDEAKIASTVDIDIIDLKNVDDGALGFVGIELVSKVKRLLPNSILSATMGNDLNPNNNMNIKNLKMVIDKEINYLKIGFFDNAYLSEHEHILKDINFKNTQPICVMFADKDFNLNNVEKLIAMGYSGIMIDTCYKNSKSIMDLLTQKEIKEFLKI
;
A
#
# COMPACT_ATOMS: atom_id res chain seq x y z
N MET A 1 -11.08 7.84 15.35
CA MET A 1 -10.03 8.89 15.35
C MET A 1 -9.28 8.77 14.04
N THR A 2 -9.10 9.86 13.30
CA THR A 2 -8.34 9.88 12.05
C THR A 2 -6.86 9.77 12.35
N ARG A 3 -6.12 8.93 11.60
CA ARG A 3 -4.67 8.80 11.70
C ARG A 3 -3.98 9.55 10.57
N PHE A 4 -2.79 10.06 10.85
CA PHE A 4 -1.95 10.73 9.87
C PHE A 4 -0.87 9.78 9.35
N LEU A 5 -0.84 9.61 8.00
CA LEU A 5 0.19 8.86 7.30
C LEU A 5 1.05 9.82 6.48
N ALA A 6 2.36 9.75 6.65
CA ALA A 6 3.33 10.52 5.86
C ALA A 6 4.21 9.60 5.03
N SER A 7 4.28 9.84 3.72
CA SER A 7 5.17 9.11 2.81
C SER A 7 6.57 9.71 2.82
N ILE A 8 7.58 8.85 2.83
CA ILE A 8 9.01 9.20 2.76
C ILE A 8 9.71 8.34 1.71
N LYS A 9 10.71 8.90 1.03
CA LYS A 9 11.45 8.22 -0.03
C LYS A 9 12.92 7.95 0.29
N ASP A 10 13.46 8.53 1.35
CA ASP A 10 14.86 8.38 1.74
C ASP A 10 15.07 8.48 3.26
N ILE A 11 16.34 8.31 3.67
CA ILE A 11 16.72 8.29 5.09
C ILE A 11 16.68 9.68 5.73
N ASP A 12 16.86 10.74 4.97
CA ASP A 12 16.85 12.10 5.50
C ASP A 12 15.42 12.55 5.77
N GLU A 13 14.48 12.20 4.89
CA GLU A 13 13.05 12.36 5.16
C GLU A 13 12.60 11.51 6.36
N ALA A 14 13.16 10.29 6.55
CA ALA A 14 12.88 9.46 7.73
C ALA A 14 13.34 10.13 9.03
N LYS A 15 14.49 10.80 9.04
CA LYS A 15 14.98 11.57 10.19
C LYS A 15 14.06 12.75 10.51
N ILE A 16 13.58 13.47 9.49
CA ILE A 16 12.62 14.58 9.66
C ILE A 16 11.31 14.01 10.23
N ALA A 17 10.77 12.94 9.64
CA ALA A 17 9.54 12.28 10.09
C ALA A 17 9.63 11.85 11.56
N SER A 18 10.81 11.44 12.04
CA SER A 18 11.02 11.04 13.45
C SER A 18 10.90 12.18 14.46
N THR A 19 10.92 13.43 14.02
CA THR A 19 10.82 14.62 14.89
C THR A 19 9.41 15.16 15.05
N VAL A 20 8.43 14.57 14.35
CA VAL A 20 7.03 14.99 14.39
C VAL A 20 6.13 13.81 14.74
N ASP A 21 4.95 14.11 15.26
CA ASP A 21 3.95 13.09 15.64
C ASP A 21 3.23 12.57 14.39
N ILE A 22 3.69 11.43 13.88
CA ILE A 22 3.15 10.74 12.70
C ILE A 22 2.66 9.37 13.12
N ASP A 23 1.39 9.05 12.85
CA ASP A 23 0.82 7.74 13.19
C ASP A 23 1.43 6.60 12.35
N ILE A 24 1.67 6.84 11.05
CA ILE A 24 2.20 5.84 10.11
C ILE A 24 3.23 6.49 9.18
N ILE A 25 4.44 5.96 9.15
CA ILE A 25 5.48 6.36 8.20
C ILE A 25 5.45 5.39 7.02
N ASP A 26 5.20 5.90 5.83
CA ASP A 26 5.01 5.13 4.61
C ASP A 26 6.22 5.23 3.67
N LEU A 27 6.88 4.11 3.45
CA LEU A 27 8.05 3.98 2.57
C LEU A 27 7.60 3.89 1.12
N LYS A 28 7.69 5.01 0.37
CA LYS A 28 7.19 5.15 -0.99
C LYS A 28 8.13 5.97 -1.85
N ASN A 29 8.57 5.41 -2.97
CA ASN A 29 9.27 6.18 -4.00
C ASN A 29 8.25 6.96 -4.85
N VAL A 30 8.09 8.25 -4.53
CA VAL A 30 7.12 9.14 -5.20
C VAL A 30 7.51 9.48 -6.64
N ASP A 31 8.76 9.25 -7.02
CA ASP A 31 9.28 9.50 -8.37
C ASP A 31 9.01 8.29 -9.31
N ASP A 32 8.58 7.15 -8.74
CA ASP A 32 8.27 5.91 -9.46
C ASP A 32 6.78 5.55 -9.34
N GLY A 33 5.92 6.43 -9.81
CA GLY A 33 4.46 6.19 -9.89
C GLY A 33 3.73 6.18 -8.55
N ALA A 34 2.53 5.58 -8.56
CA ALA A 34 1.62 5.64 -7.42
C ALA A 34 2.09 4.81 -6.22
N LEU A 35 2.78 3.68 -6.46
CA LEU A 35 3.23 2.74 -5.43
C LEU A 35 4.70 2.36 -5.57
N GLY A 36 5.55 3.29 -6.04
CA GLY A 36 6.96 3.02 -6.27
C GLY A 36 7.65 2.40 -5.06
N PHE A 37 8.37 1.28 -5.28
CA PHE A 37 9.09 0.56 -4.24
C PHE A 37 10.43 1.22 -3.93
N VAL A 38 10.69 1.53 -2.68
CA VAL A 38 11.93 2.20 -2.24
C VAL A 38 13.16 1.29 -2.15
N GLY A 39 12.98 0.00 -2.37
CA GLY A 39 14.04 -1.00 -2.23
C GLY A 39 14.24 -1.48 -0.78
N ILE A 40 14.69 -2.75 -0.67
CA ILE A 40 14.83 -3.44 0.62
C ILE A 40 15.90 -2.83 1.54
N GLU A 41 16.91 -2.18 0.95
CA GLU A 41 17.97 -1.53 1.72
C GLU A 41 17.43 -0.35 2.53
N LEU A 42 16.58 0.50 1.90
CA LEU A 42 15.98 1.63 2.59
C LEU A 42 14.99 1.14 3.65
N VAL A 43 14.14 0.15 3.34
CA VAL A 43 13.24 -0.47 4.32
C VAL A 43 14.03 -0.93 5.55
N SER A 44 15.16 -1.61 5.35
CA SER A 44 16.01 -2.10 6.44
C SER A 44 16.66 -0.97 7.24
N LYS A 45 17.10 0.11 6.58
CA LYS A 45 17.72 1.28 7.25
C LYS A 45 16.69 2.02 8.10
N VAL A 46 15.49 2.27 7.54
CA VAL A 46 14.43 2.99 8.26
C VAL A 46 13.91 2.16 9.44
N LYS A 47 13.71 0.84 9.28
CA LYS A 47 13.30 -0.03 10.38
C LYS A 47 14.31 -0.01 11.55
N ARG A 48 15.61 0.05 11.26
CA ARG A 48 16.64 0.20 12.31
C ARG A 48 16.64 1.59 12.95
N LEU A 49 16.41 2.64 12.17
CA LEU A 49 16.36 4.02 12.67
C LEU A 49 15.11 4.25 13.54
N LEU A 50 13.98 3.67 13.15
CA LEU A 50 12.66 3.89 13.76
C LEU A 50 12.01 2.57 14.19
N PRO A 51 12.62 1.82 15.15
CA PRO A 51 12.18 0.47 15.48
C PRO A 51 10.78 0.39 16.08
N ASN A 52 10.32 1.46 16.74
CA ASN A 52 9.04 1.54 17.43
C ASN A 52 7.93 2.24 16.60
N SER A 53 8.27 2.82 15.44
CA SER A 53 7.30 3.47 14.60
C SER A 53 6.45 2.46 13.84
N ILE A 54 5.20 2.81 13.58
CA ILE A 54 4.35 2.05 12.66
C ILE A 54 4.82 2.35 11.23
N LEU A 55 5.31 1.34 10.55
CA LEU A 55 5.85 1.44 9.20
C LEU A 55 4.92 0.79 8.18
N SER A 56 4.78 1.44 7.04
CA SER A 56 4.12 0.94 5.84
C SER A 56 5.12 0.96 4.68
N ALA A 57 4.96 0.10 3.68
CA ALA A 57 5.75 0.14 2.45
C ALA A 57 4.89 -0.20 1.23
N THR A 58 5.19 0.46 0.10
CA THR A 58 4.60 0.17 -1.20
C THR A 58 5.42 -0.87 -1.95
N MET A 59 4.77 -1.72 -2.78
CA MET A 59 5.40 -2.87 -3.43
C MET A 59 5.67 -2.69 -4.93
N GLY A 60 5.50 -1.48 -5.46
CA GLY A 60 5.69 -1.20 -6.87
C GLY A 60 4.40 -1.08 -7.67
N ASN A 61 4.55 -0.80 -8.97
CA ASN A 61 3.44 -0.48 -9.87
C ASN A 61 3.11 -1.62 -10.86
N ASP A 62 3.58 -2.83 -10.59
CA ASP A 62 3.30 -3.98 -11.46
C ASP A 62 1.81 -4.34 -11.43
N LEU A 63 1.27 -4.60 -12.64
CA LEU A 63 -0.12 -5.05 -12.80
C LEU A 63 -0.34 -6.43 -12.20
N ASN A 64 0.63 -7.34 -12.39
CA ASN A 64 0.60 -8.68 -11.83
C ASN A 64 1.35 -8.73 -10.49
N PRO A 65 0.64 -8.77 -9.35
CA PRO A 65 1.27 -8.82 -8.03
C PRO A 65 1.99 -10.15 -7.76
N ASN A 66 1.66 -11.21 -8.50
CA ASN A 66 2.18 -12.58 -8.33
C ASN A 66 3.38 -12.87 -9.24
N ASN A 67 4.02 -11.87 -9.85
CA ASN A 67 5.25 -12.12 -10.60
C ASN A 67 6.43 -12.41 -9.66
N ASN A 68 7.44 -13.12 -10.17
CA ASN A 68 8.56 -13.61 -9.36
C ASN A 68 9.33 -12.50 -8.62
N MET A 69 9.48 -11.33 -9.24
CA MET A 69 10.20 -10.21 -8.62
C MET A 69 9.40 -9.61 -7.46
N ASN A 70 8.10 -9.41 -7.66
CA ASN A 70 7.21 -8.91 -6.61
C ASN A 70 7.15 -9.87 -5.43
N ILE A 71 6.99 -11.16 -5.67
CA ILE A 71 6.99 -12.21 -4.63
C ILE A 71 8.29 -12.19 -3.84
N LYS A 72 9.43 -12.09 -4.53
CA LYS A 72 10.75 -11.99 -3.88
C LYS A 72 10.82 -10.76 -2.98
N ASN A 73 10.51 -9.58 -3.51
CA ASN A 73 10.54 -8.32 -2.77
C ASN A 73 9.58 -8.35 -1.58
N LEU A 74 8.36 -8.87 -1.77
CA LEU A 74 7.33 -9.00 -0.76
C LEU A 74 7.82 -9.84 0.43
N LYS A 75 8.38 -11.02 0.17
CA LYS A 75 8.98 -11.87 1.22
C LYS A 75 10.12 -11.17 1.96
N MET A 76 11.01 -10.47 1.23
CA MET A 76 12.11 -9.73 1.85
C MET A 76 11.61 -8.60 2.75
N VAL A 77 10.54 -7.90 2.38
CA VAL A 77 9.94 -6.81 3.18
C VAL A 77 9.22 -7.36 4.40
N ILE A 78 8.48 -8.46 4.27
CA ILE A 78 7.84 -9.17 5.39
C ILE A 78 8.88 -9.58 6.45
N ASP A 79 10.06 -10.05 6.03
CA ASP A 79 11.15 -10.42 6.92
C ASP A 79 11.76 -9.22 7.70
N LYS A 80 11.41 -7.97 7.33
CA LYS A 80 11.77 -6.77 8.10
C LYS A 80 10.74 -6.39 9.16
N GLU A 81 9.66 -7.16 9.28
CA GLU A 81 8.62 -6.97 10.31
C GLU A 81 8.04 -5.55 10.30
N ILE A 82 7.72 -5.04 9.10
CA ILE A 82 6.94 -3.80 8.97
C ILE A 82 5.46 -4.07 9.24
N ASN A 83 4.71 -3.05 9.61
CA ASN A 83 3.32 -3.22 10.04
C ASN A 83 2.38 -3.41 8.85
N TYR A 84 2.53 -2.62 7.79
CA TYR A 84 1.64 -2.62 6.62
C TYR A 84 2.41 -2.76 5.32
N LEU A 85 1.84 -3.53 4.40
CA LEU A 85 2.39 -3.73 3.07
C LEU A 85 1.33 -3.39 2.02
N LYS A 86 1.59 -2.38 1.19
CA LYS A 86 0.63 -1.87 0.20
C LYS A 86 0.86 -2.52 -1.15
N ILE A 87 -0.17 -3.22 -1.65
CA ILE A 87 -0.17 -3.93 -2.93
C ILE A 87 -1.24 -3.29 -3.82
N GLY A 88 -0.86 -2.84 -5.01
CA GLY A 88 -1.76 -2.16 -5.93
C GLY A 88 -2.69 -3.12 -6.67
N PHE A 89 -3.98 -2.80 -6.70
CA PHE A 89 -4.97 -3.42 -7.56
C PHE A 89 -5.23 -2.54 -8.77
N PHE A 90 -4.47 -2.78 -9.84
CA PHE A 90 -4.48 -1.92 -11.03
C PHE A 90 -5.45 -2.38 -12.12
N ASP A 91 -5.80 -3.68 -12.15
CA ASP A 91 -6.61 -4.28 -13.20
C ASP A 91 -7.35 -5.52 -12.70
N ASN A 92 -8.64 -5.61 -13.03
CA ASN A 92 -9.51 -6.75 -12.71
C ASN A 92 -9.02 -8.08 -13.28
N ALA A 93 -8.25 -8.07 -14.37
CA ALA A 93 -7.69 -9.27 -14.99
C ALA A 93 -6.75 -10.04 -14.03
N TYR A 94 -6.18 -9.35 -13.03
CA TYR A 94 -5.27 -9.94 -12.05
C TYR A 94 -5.91 -10.26 -10.70
N LEU A 95 -7.24 -10.29 -10.60
CA LEU A 95 -7.92 -10.58 -9.34
C LEU A 95 -7.53 -11.94 -8.76
N SER A 96 -7.38 -12.97 -9.61
CA SER A 96 -6.90 -14.31 -9.20
C SER A 96 -5.48 -14.28 -8.64
N GLU A 97 -4.62 -13.41 -9.18
CA GLU A 97 -3.24 -13.28 -8.74
C GLU A 97 -3.14 -12.67 -7.33
N HIS A 98 -4.06 -11.76 -6.98
CA HIS A 98 -4.19 -11.28 -5.61
C HIS A 98 -4.63 -12.40 -4.65
N GLU A 99 -5.54 -13.26 -5.07
CA GLU A 99 -5.96 -14.42 -4.26
C GLU A 99 -4.79 -15.38 -4.03
N HIS A 100 -3.99 -15.68 -5.07
CA HIS A 100 -2.82 -16.55 -4.97
C HIS A 100 -1.80 -16.01 -3.95
N ILE A 101 -1.41 -14.74 -4.04
CA ILE A 101 -0.42 -14.19 -3.09
C ILE A 101 -0.92 -14.20 -1.64
N LEU A 102 -2.22 -13.97 -1.41
CA LEU A 102 -2.78 -13.98 -0.06
C LEU A 102 -2.86 -15.39 0.54
N LYS A 103 -3.04 -16.42 -0.31
CA LYS A 103 -3.06 -17.83 0.10
C LYS A 103 -1.65 -18.40 0.30
N ASP A 104 -0.72 -18.07 -0.60
CA ASP A 104 0.57 -18.74 -0.70
C ASP A 104 1.67 -18.07 0.13
N ILE A 105 1.47 -16.81 0.53
CA ILE A 105 2.46 -16.06 1.29
C ILE A 105 2.05 -15.95 2.76
N ASN A 106 2.96 -16.37 3.63
CA ASN A 106 2.83 -16.13 5.06
C ASN A 106 3.25 -14.69 5.38
N PHE A 107 2.30 -13.81 5.60
CA PHE A 107 2.53 -12.41 5.93
C PHE A 107 3.02 -12.19 7.38
N LYS A 108 3.06 -13.22 8.22
CA LYS A 108 3.47 -13.13 9.63
C LYS A 108 2.65 -12.05 10.37
N ASN A 109 3.32 -11.04 10.93
CA ASN A 109 2.71 -9.90 11.61
C ASN A 109 2.46 -8.69 10.69
N THR A 110 2.86 -8.77 9.42
CA THR A 110 2.64 -7.72 8.43
C THR A 110 1.23 -7.79 7.88
N GLN A 111 0.50 -6.68 7.88
CA GLN A 111 -0.86 -6.62 7.37
C GLN A 111 -0.86 -6.20 5.89
N PRO A 112 -1.38 -7.04 4.96
CA PRO A 112 -1.51 -6.67 3.56
C PRO A 112 -2.65 -5.66 3.38
N ILE A 113 -2.37 -4.55 2.72
CA ILE A 113 -3.32 -3.49 2.36
C ILE A 113 -3.43 -3.44 0.85
N CYS A 114 -4.64 -3.59 0.32
CA CYS A 114 -4.89 -3.41 -1.10
C CYS A 114 -5.09 -1.92 -1.41
N VAL A 115 -4.38 -1.40 -2.42
CA VAL A 115 -4.58 -0.04 -2.91
C VAL A 115 -5.34 -0.08 -4.22
N MET A 116 -6.57 0.43 -4.22
CA MET A 116 -7.41 0.63 -5.38
C MET A 116 -7.29 2.08 -5.86
N PHE A 117 -7.48 2.31 -7.15
CA PHE A 117 -7.28 3.63 -7.75
C PHE A 117 -8.60 4.20 -8.25
N ALA A 118 -8.96 5.40 -7.77
CA ALA A 118 -10.20 6.09 -8.13
C ALA A 118 -10.25 6.49 -9.61
N ASP A 119 -9.11 6.66 -10.26
CA ASP A 119 -8.93 6.99 -11.68
C ASP A 119 -8.72 5.76 -12.59
N LYS A 120 -8.93 4.54 -12.04
CA LYS A 120 -8.95 3.28 -12.78
C LYS A 120 -10.20 2.52 -12.35
N ASP A 121 -10.96 1.96 -13.21
CA ASP A 121 -12.14 1.09 -13.06
C ASP A 121 -12.55 0.74 -11.59
N PHE A 122 -12.63 1.78 -10.73
CA PHE A 122 -12.97 1.62 -9.33
C PHE A 122 -14.37 1.03 -9.19
N ASN A 123 -14.47 -0.09 -8.45
CA ASN A 123 -15.73 -0.78 -8.25
C ASN A 123 -15.84 -1.28 -6.80
N LEU A 124 -16.87 -0.86 -6.09
CA LEU A 124 -17.15 -1.27 -4.71
C LEU A 124 -17.31 -2.79 -4.56
N ASN A 125 -17.83 -3.49 -5.57
CA ASN A 125 -17.93 -4.96 -5.52
C ASN A 125 -16.55 -5.64 -5.41
N ASN A 126 -15.49 -5.01 -5.91
CA ASN A 126 -14.14 -5.53 -5.77
C ASN A 126 -13.60 -5.32 -4.36
N VAL A 127 -14.02 -4.28 -3.65
CA VAL A 127 -13.63 -4.03 -2.25
C VAL A 127 -14.03 -5.22 -1.38
N GLU A 128 -15.29 -5.66 -1.46
CA GLU A 128 -15.78 -6.82 -0.69
C GLU A 128 -15.04 -8.11 -1.05
N LYS A 129 -14.77 -8.34 -2.36
CA LYS A 129 -14.01 -9.51 -2.82
C LYS A 129 -12.58 -9.53 -2.26
N LEU A 130 -11.88 -8.40 -2.34
CA LEU A 130 -10.49 -8.28 -1.86
C LEU A 130 -10.40 -8.48 -0.34
N ILE A 131 -11.34 -7.95 0.42
CA ILE A 131 -11.44 -8.22 1.87
C ILE A 131 -11.69 -9.71 2.13
N ALA A 132 -12.63 -10.32 1.40
CA ALA A 132 -12.94 -11.76 1.55
C ALA A 132 -11.75 -12.67 1.19
N MET A 133 -10.84 -12.22 0.32
CA MET A 133 -9.60 -12.92 -0.02
C MET A 133 -8.54 -12.86 1.11
N GLY A 134 -8.64 -11.91 2.05
CA GLY A 134 -7.73 -11.81 3.19
C GLY A 134 -6.90 -10.53 3.28
N TYR A 135 -7.19 -9.49 2.48
CA TYR A 135 -6.62 -8.18 2.75
C TYR A 135 -7.10 -7.64 4.10
N SER A 136 -6.17 -7.11 4.88
CA SER A 136 -6.45 -6.53 6.21
C SER A 136 -7.09 -5.15 6.13
N GLY A 137 -7.04 -4.52 4.96
CA GLY A 137 -7.66 -3.22 4.70
C GLY A 137 -7.57 -2.84 3.22
N ILE A 138 -8.41 -1.88 2.84
CA ILE A 138 -8.42 -1.30 1.49
C ILE A 138 -8.13 0.19 1.59
N MET A 139 -7.31 0.69 0.70
CA MET A 139 -7.00 2.10 0.53
C MET A 139 -7.44 2.57 -0.84
N ILE A 140 -7.98 3.77 -0.96
CA ILE A 140 -8.23 4.43 -2.26
C ILE A 140 -7.16 5.50 -2.46
N ASP A 141 -6.51 5.48 -3.62
CA ASP A 141 -5.54 6.49 -4.08
C ASP A 141 -5.86 6.91 -5.52
N THR A 142 -5.04 7.76 -6.11
CA THR A 142 -5.03 8.09 -7.55
C THR A 142 -3.76 7.57 -8.21
N CYS A 143 -3.91 6.90 -9.36
CA CYS A 143 -2.78 6.36 -10.12
C CYS A 143 -2.04 7.47 -10.88
N TYR A 144 -2.79 8.39 -11.50
CA TYR A 144 -2.24 9.45 -12.33
C TYR A 144 -2.07 10.76 -11.56
N LYS A 145 -0.91 11.40 -11.72
CA LYS A 145 -0.61 12.72 -11.11
C LYS A 145 -1.10 13.87 -12.03
N ASN A 146 -2.43 13.92 -12.26
CA ASN A 146 -3.10 14.86 -13.18
C ASN A 146 -3.91 15.95 -12.46
N SER A 147 -3.57 16.24 -11.22
CA SER A 147 -4.23 17.24 -10.35
C SER A 147 -5.67 16.92 -9.94
N LYS A 148 -6.18 15.72 -10.27
CA LYS A 148 -7.49 15.26 -9.77
C LYS A 148 -7.33 14.59 -8.41
N SER A 149 -8.23 14.96 -7.50
CA SER A 149 -8.37 14.31 -6.19
C SER A 149 -9.39 13.18 -6.23
N ILE A 150 -9.44 12.37 -5.19
CA ILE A 150 -10.50 11.35 -5.01
C ILE A 150 -11.90 12.01 -5.06
N MET A 151 -12.04 13.24 -4.54
CA MET A 151 -13.31 13.98 -4.54
C MET A 151 -13.75 14.44 -5.93
N ASP A 152 -12.83 14.54 -6.89
CA ASP A 152 -13.16 14.85 -8.30
C ASP A 152 -13.53 13.60 -9.10
N LEU A 153 -13.18 12.42 -8.61
CA LEU A 153 -13.28 11.14 -9.32
C LEU A 153 -14.44 10.27 -8.80
N LEU A 154 -14.71 10.33 -7.50
CA LEU A 154 -15.75 9.54 -6.86
C LEU A 154 -16.86 10.45 -6.32
N THR A 155 -18.08 9.98 -6.41
CA THR A 155 -19.23 10.65 -5.82
C THR A 155 -19.19 10.54 -4.28
N GLN A 156 -19.83 11.50 -3.60
CA GLN A 156 -19.97 11.42 -2.13
C GLN A 156 -20.69 10.13 -1.69
N LYS A 157 -21.57 9.59 -2.55
CA LYS A 157 -22.27 8.33 -2.26
C LYS A 157 -21.29 7.16 -2.26
N GLU A 158 -20.45 7.04 -3.28
CA GLU A 158 -19.43 5.98 -3.36
C GLU A 158 -18.45 6.04 -2.20
N ILE A 159 -17.98 7.24 -1.84
CA ILE A 159 -17.08 7.43 -0.69
C ILE A 159 -17.77 6.98 0.61
N LYS A 160 -19.04 7.37 0.82
CA LYS A 160 -19.80 6.97 2.01
C LYS A 160 -20.08 5.47 2.07
N GLU A 161 -20.32 4.84 0.92
CA GLU A 161 -20.49 3.39 0.83
C GLU A 161 -19.19 2.66 1.14
N PHE A 162 -18.07 3.09 0.56
CA PHE A 162 -16.74 2.55 0.87
C PHE A 162 -16.40 2.63 2.37
N LEU A 163 -16.71 3.73 3.04
CA LEU A 163 -16.41 3.91 4.47
C LEU A 163 -17.29 3.06 5.41
N LYS A 164 -18.30 2.36 4.90
CA LYS A 164 -19.17 1.46 5.67
C LYS A 164 -18.77 -0.01 5.58
N ILE A 165 -17.95 -0.35 4.58
CA ILE A 165 -17.38 -1.68 4.41
C ILE A 165 -16.24 -1.87 5.43
#